data_1009b31d683e039cfce9d864fd8dd57c
#
_entry.id   1009b31d683e039cfce9d864fd8dd57c
#
_cell.length_a   1.000
_cell.length_b   1.000
_cell.length_c   1.000
_cell.angle_alpha   90.00
_cell.angle_beta   90.00
_cell.angle_gamma   90.00
#
_symmetry.space_group_name_H-M   'P 1'
#
loop_
_entity.id
_entity.type
_entity.pdbx_description
1 polymer ?
#
loop_
_entity_poly.entity_id
_entity_poly.type
_entity_poly.pdbx_seq_one_letter_code
_entity_poly.pdbx_strand_id
1 'polypeptide(L)'
;MKTKLTLIPIFLLITLTLSAQRHILSVPELPGYVTLKCDFHMHTVFSDGNVWPNQRVGEAWRDGLDAIAITDHIEYQPHKQYIPVDHSAAWKIASPIAADYNIILVKGSEITRKMPPGHLNALFITEPDSLVKDDFMKAVEAAVAQGAFIEWNHPGWKSQQPDGIPRMYDVHRELIAKGWLHGIEYYNDVEYYPLVMDMCRDNQLAIMGNSDVHGVISEEFAAPVYSHRPMTLVFAKERTMESLKEAMFARRTAVWYGDNLAAPEELAAPLFQSVITAGIPFRDDGKRIWFELSNTSDIPMKLSGGPEGAPATLTVPAHGMVVVRADRKFLAQPVTYAVDNIITGSNNVLKVEISPAKK
;
A
#
# COMPACT_ATOMS: atom_id res chain seq x y z
N MET A 1 52.27 9.02 58.28
CA MET A 1 50.85 9.01 57.93
C MET A 1 50.76 8.86 56.42
N LYS A 2 50.32 7.69 55.93
CA LYS A 2 50.11 7.46 54.48
C LYS A 2 48.61 7.63 54.21
N THR A 3 48.23 8.72 53.53
CA THR A 3 46.85 9.00 53.13
C THR A 3 46.51 8.08 51.96
N LYS A 4 45.53 7.16 52.14
CA LYS A 4 44.99 6.34 51.08
C LYS A 4 43.94 7.18 50.34
N LEU A 5 44.23 7.50 49.07
CA LEU A 5 43.27 8.12 48.17
C LEU A 5 42.31 7.02 47.63
N THR A 6 41.05 7.05 48.06
CA THR A 6 40.04 6.12 47.60
C THR A 6 39.41 6.73 46.32
N LEU A 7 39.72 6.16 45.15
CA LEU A 7 39.04 6.49 43.90
C LEU A 7 37.63 5.88 43.90
N ILE A 8 36.61 6.71 43.93
CA ILE A 8 35.22 6.30 43.72
C ILE A 8 34.96 6.30 42.18
N PRO A 9 34.64 5.13 41.57
CA PRO A 9 34.27 5.13 40.16
C PRO A 9 32.92 5.80 39.97
N ILE A 10 32.89 6.93 39.28
CA ILE A 10 31.65 7.55 38.81
C ILE A 10 31.13 6.72 37.66
N PHE A 11 30.11 5.89 37.91
CA PHE A 11 29.33 5.24 36.87
C PHE A 11 28.44 6.32 36.20
N LEU A 12 28.83 6.77 35.02
CA LEU A 12 27.99 7.60 34.15
C LEU A 12 26.85 6.72 33.61
N LEU A 13 25.66 6.78 34.20
CA LEU A 13 24.46 6.17 33.68
C LEU A 13 24.05 6.96 32.43
N ILE A 14 24.47 6.48 31.23
CA ILE A 14 23.93 6.97 29.97
C ILE A 14 22.54 6.36 29.84
N THR A 15 21.50 7.09 30.21
CA THR A 15 20.12 6.74 29.85
C THR A 15 19.96 6.95 28.37
N LEU A 16 20.09 5.87 27.58
CA LEU A 16 19.65 5.85 26.19
C LEU A 16 18.12 5.98 26.21
N THR A 17 17.61 7.15 25.95
CA THR A 17 16.20 7.34 25.61
C THR A 17 15.99 6.74 24.22
N LEU A 18 15.54 5.48 24.16
CA LEU A 18 15.03 4.88 22.94
C LEU A 18 13.71 5.58 22.59
N SER A 19 13.79 6.65 21.83
CA SER A 19 12.59 7.20 21.19
C SER A 19 12.23 6.30 20.01
N ALA A 20 10.97 5.89 19.94
CA ALA A 20 10.47 5.19 18.75
C ALA A 20 10.68 6.11 17.54
N GLN A 21 11.34 5.59 16.50
CA GLN A 21 11.51 6.30 15.23
C GLN A 21 10.38 5.92 14.28
N ARG A 22 9.83 6.93 13.61
CA ARG A 22 8.95 6.73 12.45
C ARG A 22 9.80 6.55 11.21
N HIS A 23 9.49 5.57 10.37
CA HIS A 23 10.07 5.46 9.04
C HIS A 23 9.56 6.61 8.17
N ILE A 24 10.48 7.23 7.42
CA ILE A 24 10.14 8.21 6.40
C ILE A 24 10.19 7.50 5.06
N LEU A 25 9.03 7.32 4.45
CA LEU A 25 8.90 6.62 3.18
C LEU A 25 8.82 7.63 2.02
N SER A 26 9.71 7.46 1.06
CA SER A 26 9.76 8.25 -0.17
C SER A 26 9.13 7.45 -1.30
N VAL A 27 7.88 7.75 -1.61
CA VAL A 27 7.09 7.06 -2.64
C VAL A 27 6.80 7.99 -3.82
N PRO A 28 6.49 7.44 -5.02
CA PRO A 28 6.08 8.27 -6.14
C PRO A 28 4.87 9.15 -5.84
N GLU A 29 4.83 10.33 -6.42
CA GLU A 29 3.77 11.32 -6.26
C GLU A 29 3.10 11.65 -7.59
N LEU A 30 1.81 11.96 -7.56
CA LEU A 30 1.11 12.52 -8.71
C LEU A 30 1.15 14.05 -8.65
N PRO A 31 1.40 14.75 -9.77
CA PRO A 31 1.35 16.21 -9.81
C PRO A 31 0.01 16.74 -9.31
N GLY A 32 0.04 17.63 -8.31
CA GLY A 32 -1.16 18.23 -7.72
C GLY A 32 -1.87 17.40 -6.65
N TYR A 33 -1.28 16.29 -6.22
CA TYR A 33 -1.78 15.43 -5.15
C TYR A 33 -0.68 15.15 -4.12
N VAL A 34 -1.08 14.80 -2.91
CA VAL A 34 -0.22 14.20 -1.88
C VAL A 34 -0.42 12.70 -1.88
N THR A 35 0.65 11.93 -1.77
CA THR A 35 0.56 10.48 -1.69
C THR A 35 0.43 10.05 -0.23
N LEU A 36 -0.73 9.50 0.13
CA LEU A 36 -1.00 8.92 1.43
C LEU A 36 -0.67 7.42 1.39
N LYS A 37 0.13 6.95 2.35
CA LYS A 37 0.49 5.55 2.54
C LYS A 37 -0.51 4.95 3.52
N CYS A 38 -1.26 3.94 3.07
CA CYS A 38 -2.44 3.46 3.77
C CYS A 38 -2.44 1.92 3.89
N ASP A 39 -3.12 1.44 4.94
CA ASP A 39 -3.45 0.03 5.12
C ASP A 39 -4.88 -0.04 5.67
N PHE A 40 -5.80 -0.60 4.88
CA PHE A 40 -7.23 -0.57 5.18
C PHE A 40 -7.82 -1.93 5.55
N HIS A 41 -6.95 -2.93 5.83
CA HIS A 41 -7.38 -4.25 6.24
C HIS A 41 -6.46 -4.76 7.35
N MET A 42 -6.96 -4.74 8.59
CA MET A 42 -6.25 -5.26 9.75
C MET A 42 -7.20 -5.64 10.88
N HIS A 43 -6.81 -6.65 11.65
CA HIS A 43 -7.60 -7.25 12.71
C HIS A 43 -7.03 -6.99 14.10
N THR A 44 -7.89 -7.03 15.09
CA THR A 44 -7.54 -6.86 16.50
C THR A 44 -8.17 -7.97 17.37
N VAL A 45 -7.94 -7.91 18.66
CA VAL A 45 -8.55 -8.82 19.63
C VAL A 45 -10.10 -8.76 19.66
N PHE A 46 -10.70 -7.77 19.00
CA PHE A 46 -12.16 -7.66 18.84
C PHE A 46 -12.72 -8.54 17.73
N SER A 47 -11.86 -9.16 16.91
CA SER A 47 -12.21 -10.31 16.07
C SER A 47 -11.23 -11.46 16.33
N ASP A 48 -10.39 -11.83 15.40
CA ASP A 48 -9.45 -12.94 15.49
C ASP A 48 -7.98 -12.51 15.50
N GLY A 49 -7.72 -11.20 15.50
CA GLY A 49 -6.39 -10.67 15.70
C GLY A 49 -5.89 -10.83 17.14
N ASN A 50 -4.58 -10.76 17.30
CA ASN A 50 -3.89 -10.98 18.59
C ASN A 50 -3.38 -9.68 19.24
N VAL A 51 -3.69 -8.52 18.64
CA VAL A 51 -3.14 -7.22 19.03
C VAL A 51 -4.25 -6.24 19.41
N TRP A 52 -4.01 -5.40 20.42
CA TRP A 52 -4.95 -4.37 20.81
C TRP A 52 -5.01 -3.21 19.79
N PRO A 53 -6.17 -2.57 19.61
CA PRO A 53 -6.36 -1.52 18.60
C PRO A 53 -5.37 -0.36 18.65
N ASN A 54 -4.99 0.09 19.84
CA ASN A 54 -3.99 1.13 20.02
C ASN A 54 -2.59 0.71 19.54
N GLN A 55 -2.26 -0.57 19.57
CA GLN A 55 -1.00 -1.09 19.02
C GLN A 55 -0.98 -0.97 17.50
N ARG A 56 -2.11 -1.24 16.81
CA ARG A 56 -2.22 -1.06 15.35
C ARG A 56 -1.84 0.36 14.91
N VAL A 57 -2.30 1.37 15.68
CA VAL A 57 -1.92 2.76 15.43
C VAL A 57 -0.42 2.98 15.62
N GLY A 58 0.16 2.43 16.69
CA GLY A 58 1.60 2.54 16.96
C GLY A 58 2.45 1.84 15.91
N GLU A 59 2.01 0.68 15.41
CA GLU A 59 2.64 -0.05 14.30
C GLU A 59 2.59 0.79 13.01
N ALA A 60 1.41 1.28 12.64
CA ALA A 60 1.22 2.13 11.46
C ALA A 60 2.09 3.38 11.49
N TRP A 61 2.18 4.05 12.63
CA TRP A 61 3.01 5.24 12.80
C TRP A 61 4.50 4.92 12.61
N ARG A 62 5.00 3.84 13.23
CA ARG A 62 6.39 3.39 13.08
C ARG A 62 6.73 3.07 11.63
N ASP A 63 5.82 2.39 10.92
CA ASP A 63 5.99 1.99 9.52
C ASP A 63 5.80 3.14 8.52
N GLY A 64 5.50 4.35 9.00
CA GLY A 64 5.40 5.54 8.14
C GLY A 64 4.06 5.73 7.45
N LEU A 65 3.00 5.00 7.86
CA LEU A 65 1.67 5.14 7.29
C LEU A 65 1.03 6.48 7.65
N ASP A 66 0.13 6.96 6.78
CA ASP A 66 -0.65 8.19 6.95
C ASP A 66 -2.09 7.91 7.36
N ALA A 67 -2.66 6.78 6.89
CA ALA A 67 -4.02 6.38 7.20
C ALA A 67 -4.12 4.86 7.40
N ILE A 68 -5.04 4.45 8.27
CA ILE A 68 -5.37 3.04 8.50
C ILE A 68 -6.87 2.85 8.69
N ALA A 69 -7.35 1.61 8.43
CA ALA A 69 -8.63 1.16 8.94
C ALA A 69 -8.43 -0.11 9.77
N ILE A 70 -9.10 -0.19 10.92
CA ILE A 70 -9.27 -1.44 11.65
C ILE A 70 -10.60 -2.04 11.17
N THR A 71 -10.55 -3.27 10.67
CA THR A 71 -11.65 -3.92 9.96
C THR A 71 -12.00 -5.26 10.60
N ASP A 72 -12.11 -5.28 11.93
CA ASP A 72 -12.52 -6.47 12.66
C ASP A 72 -13.78 -7.10 12.05
N HIS A 73 -13.81 -8.43 12.00
CA HIS A 73 -14.92 -9.21 11.46
C HIS A 73 -16.24 -8.91 12.17
N ILE A 74 -17.32 -8.79 11.41
CA ILE A 74 -18.68 -8.68 11.96
C ILE A 74 -19.15 -10.04 12.49
N GLU A 75 -18.93 -11.13 11.75
CA GLU A 75 -19.53 -12.44 12.05
C GLU A 75 -18.58 -13.40 12.77
N TYR A 76 -17.27 -13.13 12.76
CA TYR A 76 -16.28 -14.02 13.34
C TYR A 76 -15.55 -13.37 14.52
N GLN A 77 -15.91 -13.78 15.74
CA GLN A 77 -15.37 -13.23 16.98
C GLN A 77 -15.00 -14.39 17.94
N PRO A 78 -13.87 -15.06 17.70
CA PRO A 78 -13.44 -16.20 18.50
C PRO A 78 -13.16 -15.84 19.96
N HIS A 79 -12.84 -14.58 20.27
CA HIS A 79 -12.51 -14.09 21.61
C HIS A 79 -13.73 -13.63 22.41
N LYS A 80 -14.97 -13.72 21.88
CA LYS A 80 -16.21 -13.20 22.50
C LYS A 80 -16.51 -13.71 23.91
N GLN A 81 -15.93 -14.82 24.31
CA GLN A 81 -16.06 -15.32 25.69
C GLN A 81 -15.24 -14.51 26.70
N TYR A 82 -14.24 -13.75 26.27
CA TYR A 82 -13.35 -12.94 27.09
C TYR A 82 -13.50 -11.45 26.83
N ILE A 83 -13.86 -11.07 25.60
CA ILE A 83 -13.96 -9.70 25.13
C ILE A 83 -15.39 -9.44 24.67
N PRO A 84 -16.08 -8.43 25.25
CA PRO A 84 -17.44 -8.09 24.86
C PRO A 84 -17.54 -7.76 23.37
N VAL A 85 -18.61 -8.22 22.72
CA VAL A 85 -18.92 -7.89 21.33
C VAL A 85 -19.37 -6.43 21.27
N ASP A 86 -18.53 -5.57 20.73
CA ASP A 86 -18.81 -4.17 20.40
C ASP A 86 -18.01 -3.83 19.15
N HIS A 87 -18.64 -3.85 17.98
CA HIS A 87 -18.00 -3.61 16.68
C HIS A 87 -17.44 -2.18 16.53
N SER A 88 -17.77 -1.27 17.44
CA SER A 88 -17.18 0.05 17.52
C SER A 88 -16.00 0.17 18.50
N ALA A 89 -15.76 -0.85 19.34
CA ALA A 89 -14.77 -0.76 20.42
C ALA A 89 -13.35 -0.55 19.90
N ALA A 90 -12.96 -1.28 18.87
CA ALA A 90 -11.63 -1.16 18.29
C ALA A 90 -11.36 0.28 17.83
N TRP A 91 -12.29 0.91 17.11
CA TRP A 91 -12.18 2.29 16.67
C TRP A 91 -12.15 3.28 17.87
N LYS A 92 -13.01 3.08 18.88
CA LYS A 92 -13.04 3.94 20.07
C LYS A 92 -11.72 3.91 20.85
N ILE A 93 -11.09 2.73 20.97
CA ILE A 93 -9.81 2.54 21.67
C ILE A 93 -8.65 3.14 20.85
N ALA A 94 -8.65 2.97 19.53
CA ALA A 94 -7.59 3.45 18.66
C ALA A 94 -7.63 4.98 18.44
N SER A 95 -8.82 5.60 18.46
CA SER A 95 -9.02 7.00 18.05
C SER A 95 -8.16 8.03 18.84
N PRO A 96 -8.03 7.97 20.17
CA PRO A 96 -7.21 8.93 20.91
C PRO A 96 -5.74 8.86 20.46
N ILE A 97 -5.20 7.65 20.33
CA ILE A 97 -3.81 7.42 19.92
C ILE A 97 -3.58 7.81 18.47
N ALA A 98 -4.55 7.56 17.59
CA ALA A 98 -4.51 7.98 16.20
C ALA A 98 -4.42 9.52 16.09
N ALA A 99 -5.17 10.24 16.91
CA ALA A 99 -5.11 11.70 16.99
C ALA A 99 -3.73 12.17 17.46
N ASP A 100 -3.17 11.58 18.53
CA ASP A 100 -1.86 11.91 19.08
C ASP A 100 -0.73 11.66 18.07
N TYR A 101 -0.83 10.60 17.28
CA TYR A 101 0.16 10.23 16.26
C TYR A 101 -0.11 10.84 14.89
N ASN A 102 -1.17 11.64 14.77
CA ASN A 102 -1.60 12.24 13.51
C ASN A 102 -1.79 11.19 12.39
N ILE A 103 -2.43 10.06 12.73
CA ILE A 103 -2.85 9.02 11.79
C ILE A 103 -4.33 9.22 11.46
N ILE A 104 -4.68 9.21 10.19
CA ILE A 104 -6.08 9.21 9.76
C ILE A 104 -6.65 7.82 10.03
N LEU A 105 -7.53 7.71 11.03
CA LEU A 105 -8.16 6.44 11.41
C LEU A 105 -9.54 6.32 10.78
N VAL A 106 -9.64 5.54 9.73
CA VAL A 106 -10.91 5.20 9.06
C VAL A 106 -11.67 4.18 9.90
N LYS A 107 -12.96 4.43 10.13
CA LYS A 107 -13.83 3.45 10.78
C LYS A 107 -14.29 2.44 9.75
N GLY A 108 -13.98 1.16 9.98
CA GLY A 108 -14.30 0.07 9.08
C GLY A 108 -14.75 -1.18 9.82
N SER A 109 -15.22 -2.17 9.08
CA SER A 109 -15.45 -3.54 9.54
C SER A 109 -15.46 -4.48 8.35
N GLU A 110 -15.14 -5.73 8.58
CA GLU A 110 -15.18 -6.76 7.55
C GLU A 110 -16.47 -7.57 7.64
N ILE A 111 -17.26 -7.57 6.56
CA ILE A 111 -18.40 -8.44 6.35
C ILE A 111 -17.87 -9.79 5.86
N THR A 112 -17.96 -10.81 6.70
CA THR A 112 -17.31 -12.11 6.52
C THR A 112 -18.30 -13.14 6.01
N ARG A 113 -18.11 -13.67 4.82
CA ARG A 113 -18.92 -14.71 4.18
C ARG A 113 -18.06 -15.76 3.49
N LYS A 114 -18.62 -16.94 3.29
CA LYS A 114 -17.98 -17.93 2.41
C LYS A 114 -18.04 -17.45 0.95
N MET A 115 -17.03 -17.81 0.16
CA MET A 115 -17.02 -17.55 -1.28
C MET A 115 -18.03 -18.43 -2.02
N PRO A 116 -18.90 -17.91 -2.89
CA PRO A 116 -19.22 -16.50 -3.05
C PRO A 116 -20.13 -15.93 -1.97
N PRO A 117 -20.07 -14.67 -1.55
CA PRO A 117 -19.30 -13.57 -2.11
C PRO A 117 -17.86 -13.48 -1.60
N GLY A 118 -17.49 -14.15 -0.50
CA GLY A 118 -16.24 -13.95 0.21
C GLY A 118 -16.32 -12.81 1.23
N HIS A 119 -15.19 -12.22 1.57
CA HIS A 119 -15.07 -11.17 2.57
C HIS A 119 -15.05 -9.78 1.90
N LEU A 120 -15.70 -8.81 2.54
CA LEU A 120 -15.73 -7.44 2.06
C LEU A 120 -15.49 -6.44 3.21
N ASN A 121 -14.53 -5.54 3.03
CA ASN A 121 -14.38 -4.42 3.94
C ASN A 121 -15.40 -3.32 3.61
N ALA A 122 -16.07 -2.82 4.66
CA ALA A 122 -16.88 -1.62 4.62
C ALA A 122 -16.13 -0.49 5.32
N LEU A 123 -15.58 0.46 4.56
CA LEU A 123 -14.76 1.57 5.07
C LEU A 123 -15.60 2.86 5.14
N PHE A 124 -15.24 3.77 6.05
CA PHE A 124 -15.92 5.05 6.30
C PHE A 124 -17.36 4.90 6.84
N ILE A 125 -17.63 3.81 7.56
CA ILE A 125 -18.91 3.60 8.26
C ILE A 125 -18.95 4.36 9.60
N THR A 126 -20.15 4.62 10.10
CA THR A 126 -20.37 5.26 11.40
C THR A 126 -20.91 4.28 12.44
N GLU A 127 -21.79 3.35 12.01
CA GLU A 127 -22.54 2.40 12.85
C GLU A 127 -22.26 0.96 12.40
N PRO A 128 -21.14 0.33 12.83
CA PRO A 128 -20.79 -1.04 12.42
C PRO A 128 -21.87 -2.08 12.83
N ASP A 129 -22.52 -1.92 13.96
CA ASP A 129 -23.56 -2.86 14.42
C ASP A 129 -24.74 -2.97 13.45
N SER A 130 -24.96 -1.96 12.61
CA SER A 130 -25.98 -2.02 11.57
C SER A 130 -25.68 -3.05 10.47
N LEU A 131 -24.42 -3.50 10.36
CA LEU A 131 -23.95 -4.51 9.41
C LEU A 131 -24.24 -5.93 9.91
N VAL A 132 -24.62 -6.12 11.18
CA VAL A 132 -25.01 -7.42 11.73
C VAL A 132 -26.33 -7.88 11.11
N LYS A 133 -26.22 -8.57 9.98
CA LYS A 133 -27.35 -9.09 9.20
C LYS A 133 -27.07 -10.52 8.75
N ASP A 134 -28.07 -11.40 8.81
CA ASP A 134 -27.96 -12.74 8.25
C ASP A 134 -27.83 -12.70 6.72
N ASP A 135 -28.60 -11.83 6.09
CA ASP A 135 -28.57 -11.61 4.65
C ASP A 135 -27.38 -10.72 4.27
N PHE A 136 -26.52 -11.25 3.40
CA PHE A 136 -25.33 -10.54 2.92
C PHE A 136 -25.65 -9.22 2.22
N MET A 137 -26.62 -9.22 1.29
CA MET A 137 -26.97 -8.04 0.54
C MET A 137 -27.52 -6.92 1.44
N LYS A 138 -28.23 -7.28 2.50
CA LYS A 138 -28.71 -6.31 3.52
C LYS A 138 -27.57 -5.76 4.36
N ALA A 139 -26.52 -6.55 4.64
CA ALA A 139 -25.33 -6.06 5.33
C ALA A 139 -24.59 -5.02 4.46
N VAL A 140 -24.39 -5.32 3.18
CA VAL A 140 -23.77 -4.36 2.23
C VAL A 140 -24.65 -3.13 2.04
N GLU A 141 -25.97 -3.29 1.90
CA GLU A 141 -26.91 -2.16 1.78
C GLU A 141 -26.82 -1.22 2.99
N ALA A 142 -26.75 -1.79 4.21
CA ALA A 142 -26.59 -1.00 5.43
C ALA A 142 -25.25 -0.25 5.49
N ALA A 143 -24.18 -0.80 4.93
CA ALA A 143 -22.91 -0.12 4.81
C ALA A 143 -22.95 1.01 3.75
N VAL A 144 -23.51 0.73 2.58
CA VAL A 144 -23.64 1.71 1.49
C VAL A 144 -24.55 2.87 1.89
N ALA A 145 -25.61 2.62 2.65
CA ALA A 145 -26.49 3.67 3.20
C ALA A 145 -25.75 4.66 4.12
N GLN A 146 -24.60 4.27 4.67
CA GLN A 146 -23.70 5.15 5.44
C GLN A 146 -22.66 5.84 4.57
N GLY A 147 -22.66 5.60 3.25
CA GLY A 147 -21.67 6.12 2.31
C GLY A 147 -20.34 5.37 2.39
N ALA A 148 -20.37 4.08 2.72
CA ALA A 148 -19.17 3.25 2.79
C ALA A 148 -18.51 3.06 1.43
N PHE A 149 -17.19 2.96 1.43
CA PHE A 149 -16.40 2.37 0.36
C PHE A 149 -16.35 0.86 0.62
N ILE A 150 -16.86 0.07 -0.31
CA ILE A 150 -16.85 -1.39 -0.19
C ILE A 150 -15.69 -1.95 -1.01
N GLU A 151 -14.86 -2.74 -0.36
CA GLU A 151 -13.69 -3.42 -0.92
C GLU A 151 -13.89 -4.93 -0.85
N TRP A 152 -13.61 -5.65 -1.94
CA TRP A 152 -13.60 -7.10 -1.95
C TRP A 152 -12.20 -7.60 -1.59
N ASN A 153 -12.11 -8.30 -0.45
CA ASN A 153 -10.88 -8.74 0.17
C ASN A 153 -10.36 -10.03 -0.47
N HIS A 154 -9.04 -10.20 -0.55
CA HIS A 154 -8.30 -11.42 -0.92
C HIS A 154 -9.07 -12.40 -1.84
N PRO A 155 -9.45 -11.97 -3.07
CA PRO A 155 -10.41 -12.68 -3.92
C PRO A 155 -9.92 -14.05 -4.42
N GLY A 156 -8.64 -14.36 -4.27
CA GLY A 156 -8.00 -15.62 -4.60
C GLY A 156 -7.51 -16.40 -3.37
N TRP A 157 -7.90 -16.02 -2.16
CA TRP A 157 -7.46 -16.70 -0.95
C TRP A 157 -7.77 -18.19 -0.96
N LYS A 158 -6.72 -19.03 -0.87
CA LYS A 158 -6.81 -20.48 -1.14
C LYS A 158 -7.73 -21.24 -0.20
N SER A 159 -8.00 -20.73 1.00
CA SER A 159 -8.99 -21.33 1.90
C SER A 159 -10.42 -21.26 1.37
N GLN A 160 -10.72 -20.30 0.49
CA GLN A 160 -12.04 -20.13 -0.15
C GLN A 160 -12.00 -20.30 -1.68
N GLN A 161 -10.83 -20.12 -2.30
CA GLN A 161 -10.54 -20.34 -3.72
C GLN A 161 -9.29 -21.23 -3.85
N PRO A 162 -9.45 -22.57 -3.79
CA PRO A 162 -8.31 -23.51 -3.64
C PRO A 162 -7.26 -23.43 -4.75
N ASP A 163 -7.61 -22.95 -5.93
CA ASP A 163 -6.66 -22.75 -7.04
C ASP A 163 -5.99 -21.36 -7.03
N GLY A 164 -6.37 -20.48 -6.10
CA GLY A 164 -5.82 -19.15 -5.98
C GLY A 164 -6.24 -18.15 -7.07
N ILE A 165 -7.23 -18.51 -7.89
CA ILE A 165 -7.65 -17.71 -9.06
C ILE A 165 -8.89 -16.88 -8.72
N PRO A 166 -8.81 -15.53 -8.65
CA PRO A 166 -9.98 -14.68 -8.48
C PRO A 166 -11.03 -14.88 -9.59
N ARG A 167 -12.29 -14.96 -9.19
CA ARG A 167 -13.43 -15.10 -10.12
C ARG A 167 -14.56 -14.18 -9.75
N MET A 168 -15.04 -13.42 -10.72
CA MET A 168 -16.22 -12.58 -10.58
C MET A 168 -17.48 -13.46 -10.63
N TYR A 169 -18.14 -13.64 -9.47
CA TYR A 169 -19.42 -14.33 -9.35
C TYR A 169 -20.61 -13.40 -9.60
N ASP A 170 -21.83 -13.93 -9.75
CA ASP A 170 -23.02 -13.12 -10.03
C ASP A 170 -23.30 -12.09 -8.93
N VAL A 171 -23.07 -12.44 -7.67
CA VAL A 171 -23.22 -11.51 -6.55
C VAL A 171 -22.27 -10.30 -6.67
N HIS A 172 -21.03 -10.50 -7.13
CA HIS A 172 -20.10 -9.37 -7.35
C HIS A 172 -20.56 -8.50 -8.51
N ARG A 173 -21.05 -9.12 -9.60
CA ARG A 173 -21.65 -8.39 -10.74
C ARG A 173 -22.86 -7.58 -10.32
N GLU A 174 -23.70 -8.12 -9.43
CA GLU A 174 -24.85 -7.41 -8.86
C GLU A 174 -24.39 -6.20 -8.03
N LEU A 175 -23.37 -6.37 -7.17
CA LEU A 175 -22.81 -5.26 -6.40
C LEU A 175 -22.25 -4.15 -7.31
N ILE A 176 -21.53 -4.52 -8.38
CA ILE A 176 -21.01 -3.57 -9.37
C ILE A 176 -22.17 -2.86 -10.08
N ALA A 177 -23.18 -3.58 -10.54
CA ALA A 177 -24.33 -3.02 -11.24
C ALA A 177 -25.13 -2.03 -10.37
N LYS A 178 -25.15 -2.25 -9.05
CA LYS A 178 -25.76 -1.33 -8.07
C LYS A 178 -24.83 -0.16 -7.68
N GLY A 179 -23.58 -0.15 -8.12
CA GLY A 179 -22.56 0.81 -7.68
C GLY A 179 -22.19 0.64 -6.21
N TRP A 180 -22.24 -0.58 -5.68
CA TRP A 180 -21.96 -0.90 -4.28
C TRP A 180 -20.57 -1.50 -4.06
N LEU A 181 -19.90 -2.02 -5.08
CA LEU A 181 -18.50 -2.44 -5.00
C LEU A 181 -17.62 -1.34 -5.57
N HIS A 182 -16.55 -0.95 -4.85
CA HIS A 182 -15.73 0.20 -5.19
C HIS A 182 -14.25 -0.15 -5.41
N GLY A 183 -13.76 -1.23 -4.78
CA GLY A 183 -12.37 -1.67 -4.90
C GLY A 183 -12.22 -3.18 -4.74
N ILE A 184 -11.06 -3.71 -5.14
CA ILE A 184 -10.67 -5.12 -4.95
C ILE A 184 -9.21 -5.16 -4.49
N GLU A 185 -8.88 -6.03 -3.55
CA GLU A 185 -7.51 -6.29 -3.16
C GLU A 185 -6.74 -7.01 -4.26
N TYR A 186 -5.77 -6.28 -4.83
CA TYR A 186 -4.75 -6.81 -5.73
C TYR A 186 -3.66 -7.55 -4.96
N TYR A 187 -3.34 -7.06 -3.77
CA TYR A 187 -2.37 -7.65 -2.86
C TYR A 187 -2.95 -7.69 -1.45
N ASN A 188 -2.86 -8.87 -0.82
CA ASN A 188 -3.31 -9.07 0.56
C ASN A 188 -2.31 -9.99 1.26
N ASP A 189 -1.92 -9.64 2.49
CA ASP A 189 -0.91 -10.38 3.27
C ASP A 189 0.39 -10.55 2.44
N VAL A 190 0.67 -11.74 1.96
CA VAL A 190 1.83 -12.09 1.14
C VAL A 190 1.45 -12.61 -0.26
N GLU A 191 0.19 -12.57 -0.59
CA GLU A 191 -0.35 -13.05 -1.88
C GLU A 191 -0.76 -11.88 -2.78
N TYR A 192 -0.54 -12.02 -4.08
CA TYR A 192 -1.03 -11.06 -5.08
C TYR A 192 -1.88 -11.75 -6.14
N TYR A 193 -2.82 -11.01 -6.69
CA TYR A 193 -3.83 -11.52 -7.59
C TYR A 193 -3.78 -10.78 -8.93
N PRO A 194 -2.93 -11.19 -9.90
CA PRO A 194 -2.68 -10.43 -11.13
C PRO A 194 -3.95 -10.09 -11.91
N LEU A 195 -4.94 -11.00 -11.95
CA LEU A 195 -6.20 -10.79 -12.66
C LEU A 195 -7.04 -9.63 -12.12
N VAL A 196 -6.81 -9.22 -10.87
CA VAL A 196 -7.53 -8.10 -10.25
C VAL A 196 -7.24 -6.78 -10.98
N MET A 197 -6.04 -6.59 -11.54
CA MET A 197 -5.74 -5.40 -12.34
C MET A 197 -6.74 -5.24 -13.50
N ASP A 198 -6.97 -6.31 -14.24
CA ASP A 198 -7.90 -6.30 -15.37
C ASP A 198 -9.36 -6.21 -14.89
N MET A 199 -9.70 -6.92 -13.79
CA MET A 199 -11.05 -6.82 -13.18
C MET A 199 -11.37 -5.39 -12.75
N CYS A 200 -10.43 -4.69 -12.11
CA CYS A 200 -10.61 -3.31 -11.68
C CYS A 200 -10.73 -2.36 -12.86
N ARG A 201 -9.87 -2.48 -13.88
CA ARG A 201 -9.94 -1.67 -15.10
C ARG A 201 -11.28 -1.84 -15.81
N ASP A 202 -11.70 -3.09 -16.05
CA ASP A 202 -12.89 -3.42 -16.85
C ASP A 202 -14.20 -3.02 -16.15
N ASN A 203 -14.19 -2.95 -14.81
CA ASN A 203 -15.35 -2.60 -14.00
C ASN A 203 -15.23 -1.22 -13.30
N GLN A 204 -14.18 -0.45 -13.60
CA GLN A 204 -13.92 0.87 -13.02
C GLN A 204 -13.87 0.84 -11.47
N LEU A 205 -13.13 -0.11 -10.91
CA LEU A 205 -12.90 -0.28 -9.48
C LEU A 205 -11.48 0.18 -9.10
N ALA A 206 -11.29 0.56 -7.84
CA ALA A 206 -9.98 0.86 -7.29
C ALA A 206 -9.17 -0.42 -7.06
N ILE A 207 -7.86 -0.37 -7.29
CA ILE A 207 -6.94 -1.43 -6.83
C ILE A 207 -6.51 -1.12 -5.40
N MET A 208 -6.50 -2.15 -4.54
CA MET A 208 -6.16 -2.01 -3.14
C MET A 208 -5.05 -3.01 -2.78
N GLY A 209 -4.24 -2.67 -1.79
CA GLY A 209 -3.24 -3.56 -1.23
C GLY A 209 -3.10 -3.34 0.26
N ASN A 210 -3.35 -4.37 1.05
CA ASN A 210 -3.47 -4.29 2.49
C ASN A 210 -2.76 -5.47 3.16
N SER A 211 -2.47 -5.32 4.46
CA SER A 211 -1.72 -6.34 5.21
C SER A 211 -2.58 -7.50 5.69
N ASP A 212 -3.85 -7.29 5.98
CA ASP A 212 -4.72 -8.28 6.63
C ASP A 212 -4.09 -8.86 7.92
N VAL A 213 -3.32 -8.01 8.60
CA VAL A 213 -2.48 -8.43 9.72
C VAL A 213 -3.32 -8.82 10.93
N HIS A 214 -3.03 -10.01 11.48
CA HIS A 214 -3.68 -10.56 12.67
C HIS A 214 -2.76 -10.52 13.90
N GLY A 215 -1.49 -10.87 13.73
CA GLY A 215 -0.46 -10.84 14.76
C GLY A 215 0.26 -9.49 14.87
N VAL A 216 1.46 -9.51 15.41
CA VAL A 216 2.33 -8.34 15.50
C VAL A 216 2.94 -8.08 14.12
N ILE A 217 2.80 -6.86 13.58
CA ILE A 217 3.23 -6.54 12.21
C ILE A 217 4.70 -6.84 11.94
N SER A 218 5.58 -6.58 12.91
CA SER A 218 7.02 -6.85 12.76
C SER A 218 7.40 -8.33 12.82
N GLU A 219 6.47 -9.21 13.16
CA GLU A 219 6.64 -10.65 13.14
C GLU A 219 6.11 -11.24 11.82
N GLU A 220 4.95 -10.75 11.35
CA GLU A 220 4.34 -11.20 10.09
C GLU A 220 5.10 -10.64 8.87
N PHE A 221 5.53 -9.39 8.92
CA PHE A 221 6.34 -8.76 7.87
C PHE A 221 7.79 -8.53 8.31
N ALA A 222 8.42 -9.59 8.81
CA ALA A 222 9.76 -9.52 9.38
C ALA A 222 10.86 -9.37 8.31
N ALA A 223 11.78 -8.42 8.53
CA ALA A 223 13.02 -8.36 7.77
C ALA A 223 13.91 -9.61 8.07
N PRO A 224 14.73 -10.11 7.11
CA PRO A 224 14.97 -9.53 5.78
C PRO A 224 14.03 -10.04 4.68
N VAL A 225 13.00 -10.81 5.01
CA VAL A 225 12.08 -11.41 4.01
C VAL A 225 11.20 -10.32 3.40
N TYR A 226 10.69 -9.42 4.24
CA TYR A 226 9.85 -8.30 3.81
C TYR A 226 10.53 -6.97 4.14
N SER A 227 10.53 -6.03 3.21
CA SER A 227 11.03 -4.67 3.44
C SER A 227 10.02 -3.81 4.20
N HIS A 228 8.74 -4.05 3.97
CA HIS A 228 7.60 -3.36 4.56
C HIS A 228 6.32 -4.19 4.35
N ARG A 229 5.23 -3.85 5.08
CA ARG A 229 3.89 -4.35 4.80
C ARG A 229 3.40 -3.86 3.43
N PRO A 230 2.48 -4.56 2.76
CA PRO A 230 1.83 -4.00 1.58
C PRO A 230 1.06 -2.73 1.94
N MET A 231 0.99 -1.78 1.00
CA MET A 231 0.36 -0.49 1.21
C MET A 231 -0.48 -0.10 0.00
N THR A 232 -1.67 0.44 0.27
CA THR A 232 -2.41 1.22 -0.71
C THR A 232 -1.87 2.65 -0.70
N LEU A 233 -1.32 3.11 -1.82
CA LEU A 233 -0.97 4.51 -2.03
C LEU A 233 -2.21 5.24 -2.55
N VAL A 234 -2.68 6.24 -1.83
CA VAL A 234 -3.86 7.02 -2.20
C VAL A 234 -3.43 8.44 -2.57
N PHE A 235 -3.76 8.88 -3.79
CA PHE A 235 -3.40 10.21 -4.29
C PHE A 235 -4.52 11.20 -3.99
N ALA A 236 -4.43 11.85 -2.85
CA ALA A 236 -5.42 12.77 -2.29
C ALA A 236 -5.02 14.23 -2.57
N LYS A 237 -5.99 15.14 -2.61
CA LYS A 237 -5.70 16.58 -2.75
C LYS A 237 -5.05 17.14 -1.50
N GLU A 238 -5.45 16.62 -0.34
CA GLU A 238 -5.00 17.04 0.98
C GLU A 238 -4.92 15.83 1.90
N ARG A 239 -4.16 15.95 2.99
CA ARG A 239 -4.08 14.93 4.03
C ARG A 239 -5.24 15.08 5.02
N THR A 240 -6.47 14.82 4.55
CA THR A 240 -7.72 14.84 5.33
C THR A 240 -8.54 13.57 5.07
N MET A 241 -9.45 13.24 5.99
CA MET A 241 -10.38 12.10 5.85
C MET A 241 -11.26 12.25 4.60
N GLU A 242 -11.76 13.45 4.36
CA GLU A 242 -12.65 13.77 3.24
C GLU A 242 -11.92 13.61 1.91
N SER A 243 -10.69 14.12 1.82
CA SER A 243 -9.88 14.03 0.60
C SER A 243 -9.38 12.61 0.35
N LEU A 244 -9.06 11.86 1.42
CA LEU A 244 -8.77 10.43 1.34
C LEU A 244 -9.95 9.65 0.75
N LYS A 245 -11.14 9.83 1.33
CA LYS A 245 -12.38 9.19 0.86
C LYS A 245 -12.67 9.53 -0.60
N GLU A 246 -12.62 10.81 -0.96
CA GLU A 246 -12.82 11.29 -2.34
C GLU A 246 -11.84 10.62 -3.31
N ALA A 247 -10.56 10.54 -2.96
CA ALA A 247 -9.53 9.94 -3.80
C ALA A 247 -9.77 8.44 -4.03
N MET A 248 -10.18 7.71 -3.00
CA MET A 248 -10.49 6.27 -3.11
C MET A 248 -11.70 6.05 -4.04
N PHE A 249 -12.79 6.78 -3.87
CA PHE A 249 -13.95 6.71 -4.77
C PHE A 249 -13.61 7.15 -6.21
N ALA A 250 -12.66 8.06 -6.38
CA ALA A 250 -12.15 8.47 -7.68
C ALA A 250 -11.10 7.48 -8.24
N ARG A 251 -10.83 6.37 -7.58
CA ARG A 251 -9.87 5.32 -7.98
C ARG A 251 -8.43 5.82 -8.16
N ARG A 252 -8.06 6.86 -7.47
CA ARG A 252 -6.68 7.37 -7.45
C ARG A 252 -5.86 6.58 -6.43
N THR A 253 -5.64 5.29 -6.73
CA THR A 253 -4.93 4.34 -5.89
C THR A 253 -3.87 3.59 -6.67
N ALA A 254 -2.80 3.20 -5.99
CA ALA A 254 -1.79 2.27 -6.44
C ALA A 254 -1.41 1.34 -5.28
N VAL A 255 -0.77 0.23 -5.56
CA VAL A 255 -0.36 -0.74 -4.52
C VAL A 255 1.15 -0.88 -4.52
N TRP A 256 1.77 -0.65 -3.36
CA TRP A 256 3.19 -0.86 -3.15
C TRP A 256 3.44 -2.10 -2.27
N TYR A 257 4.21 -3.04 -2.77
CA TYR A 257 4.59 -4.26 -2.07
C TYR A 257 6.00 -4.71 -2.50
N GLY A 258 6.87 -4.95 -1.53
CA GLY A 258 8.28 -5.21 -1.80
C GLY A 258 8.89 -4.16 -2.74
N ASP A 259 9.54 -4.61 -3.81
CA ASP A 259 10.10 -3.73 -4.84
C ASP A 259 9.08 -3.34 -5.93
N ASN A 260 7.79 -3.73 -5.82
CA ASN A 260 6.83 -3.59 -6.91
C ASN A 260 5.82 -2.48 -6.64
N LEU A 261 5.41 -1.82 -7.71
CA LEU A 261 4.30 -0.88 -7.74
C LEU A 261 3.26 -1.37 -8.75
N ALA A 262 2.03 -1.64 -8.31
CA ALA A 262 0.92 -1.86 -9.22
C ALA A 262 0.08 -0.58 -9.30
N ALA A 263 -0.18 -0.11 -10.50
CA ALA A 263 -0.92 1.13 -10.72
C ALA A 263 -1.74 1.05 -12.02
N PRO A 264 -2.94 1.67 -12.08
CA PRO A 264 -3.63 1.91 -13.34
C PRO A 264 -2.71 2.58 -14.36
N GLU A 265 -2.88 2.24 -15.64
CA GLU A 265 -1.97 2.67 -16.71
C GLU A 265 -1.85 4.21 -16.78
N GLU A 266 -2.97 4.91 -16.57
CA GLU A 266 -3.02 6.38 -16.57
C GLU A 266 -2.25 7.03 -15.40
N LEU A 267 -2.01 6.31 -14.31
CA LEU A 267 -1.24 6.79 -13.16
C LEU A 267 0.23 6.36 -13.23
N ALA A 268 0.52 5.21 -13.84
CA ALA A 268 1.84 4.57 -13.81
C ALA A 268 2.97 5.46 -14.39
N ALA A 269 2.75 6.08 -15.56
CA ALA A 269 3.76 6.92 -16.19
C ALA A 269 4.06 8.21 -15.41
N PRO A 270 3.08 8.99 -14.94
CA PRO A 270 3.32 10.12 -14.04
C PRO A 270 4.05 9.73 -12.75
N LEU A 271 3.70 8.59 -12.14
CA LEU A 271 4.36 8.09 -10.93
C LEU A 271 5.84 7.77 -11.18
N PHE A 272 6.16 7.08 -12.27
CA PHE A 272 7.56 6.83 -12.66
C PHE A 272 8.32 8.14 -12.88
N GLN A 273 7.73 9.09 -13.61
CA GLN A 273 8.35 10.39 -13.94
C GLN A 273 8.59 11.26 -12.70
N SER A 274 7.79 11.10 -11.63
CA SER A 274 7.95 11.88 -10.41
C SER A 274 9.23 11.57 -9.64
N VAL A 275 9.82 10.37 -9.85
CA VAL A 275 10.96 9.88 -9.08
C VAL A 275 12.20 9.61 -9.92
N ILE A 276 12.06 9.46 -11.24
CA ILE A 276 13.17 9.20 -12.15
C ILE A 276 13.54 10.47 -12.92
N THR A 277 14.82 10.82 -12.85
CA THR A 277 15.38 11.96 -13.60
C THR A 277 16.57 11.53 -14.43
N ALA A 278 16.55 11.86 -15.72
CA ALA A 278 17.70 11.71 -16.62
C ALA A 278 18.52 13.01 -16.65
N GLY A 279 19.82 12.90 -16.39
CA GLY A 279 20.75 14.03 -16.40
C GLY A 279 21.16 14.47 -17.79
N ILE A 280 21.79 15.61 -17.86
CA ILE A 280 22.48 16.09 -19.09
C ILE A 280 23.70 15.19 -19.35
N PRO A 281 24.00 14.82 -20.62
CA PRO A 281 25.20 14.05 -20.92
C PRO A 281 26.48 14.78 -20.45
N PHE A 282 27.21 14.15 -19.54
CA PHE A 282 28.48 14.67 -19.04
C PHE A 282 29.68 14.27 -19.91
N ARG A 283 29.47 13.30 -20.82
CA ARG A 283 30.46 12.87 -21.80
C ARG A 283 29.78 12.54 -23.13
N ASP A 284 30.39 13.00 -24.23
CA ASP A 284 30.06 12.72 -25.65
C ASP A 284 31.36 12.52 -26.40
N ASP A 285 31.61 11.35 -26.98
CA ASP A 285 32.79 11.04 -27.77
C ASP A 285 32.53 11.07 -29.30
N GLY A 286 31.36 11.58 -29.70
CA GLY A 286 30.92 11.67 -31.09
C GLY A 286 30.18 10.40 -31.57
N LYS A 287 30.32 9.26 -30.88
CA LYS A 287 29.63 8.00 -31.18
C LYS A 287 28.66 7.61 -30.04
N ARG A 288 29.04 7.87 -28.79
CA ARG A 288 28.33 7.50 -27.58
C ARG A 288 28.23 8.69 -26.65
N ILE A 289 27.19 8.61 -25.80
CA ILE A 289 26.92 9.56 -24.73
C ILE A 289 26.87 8.82 -23.38
N TRP A 290 27.18 9.53 -22.31
CA TRP A 290 27.05 9.06 -20.92
C TRP A 290 26.25 10.09 -20.15
N PHE A 291 25.20 9.65 -19.53
CA PHE A 291 24.35 10.46 -18.64
C PHE A 291 23.94 9.66 -17.41
N GLU A 292 23.55 10.35 -16.37
CA GLU A 292 23.04 9.75 -15.14
C GLU A 292 21.53 9.57 -15.22
N LEU A 293 21.04 8.47 -14.68
CA LEU A 293 19.64 8.22 -14.40
C LEU A 293 19.51 8.04 -12.90
N SER A 294 18.78 8.91 -12.22
CA SER A 294 18.62 8.95 -10.77
C SER A 294 17.20 8.63 -10.34
N ASN A 295 17.06 8.03 -9.13
CA ASN A 295 15.83 7.66 -8.49
C ASN A 295 15.79 8.26 -7.08
N THR A 296 14.71 8.94 -6.73
CA THR A 296 14.51 9.58 -5.43
C THR A 296 13.57 8.81 -4.49
N SER A 297 13.02 7.66 -4.93
CA SER A 297 12.08 6.86 -4.15
C SER A 297 12.73 5.66 -3.47
N ASP A 298 11.99 5.05 -2.53
CA ASP A 298 12.34 3.77 -1.90
C ASP A 298 12.13 2.57 -2.84
N ILE A 299 11.51 2.75 -4.00
CA ILE A 299 11.22 1.69 -4.96
C ILE A 299 12.32 1.66 -6.02
N PRO A 300 13.16 0.61 -6.12
CA PRO A 300 14.12 0.49 -7.21
C PRO A 300 13.38 0.34 -8.54
N MET A 301 13.92 0.93 -9.63
CA MET A 301 13.30 0.80 -10.96
C MET A 301 14.08 -0.20 -11.80
N LYS A 302 13.44 -1.29 -12.19
CA LYS A 302 14.00 -2.40 -12.97
C LYS A 302 13.57 -2.26 -14.42
N LEU A 303 14.48 -1.87 -15.30
CA LEU A 303 14.21 -1.59 -16.71
C LEU A 303 14.78 -2.70 -17.60
N SER A 304 14.01 -3.10 -18.61
CA SER A 304 14.41 -4.12 -19.58
C SER A 304 13.98 -3.75 -21.00
N GLY A 305 14.48 -4.49 -21.99
CA GLY A 305 14.13 -4.32 -23.40
C GLY A 305 14.83 -3.16 -24.10
N GLY A 306 15.94 -2.66 -23.55
CA GLY A 306 16.75 -1.63 -24.22
C GLY A 306 17.22 -2.08 -25.60
N PRO A 307 17.09 -1.21 -26.64
CA PRO A 307 17.48 -1.53 -28.02
C PRO A 307 19.00 -1.56 -28.20
N GLU A 308 19.45 -2.04 -29.36
CA GLU A 308 20.84 -2.02 -29.74
C GLU A 308 21.45 -0.59 -29.65
N GLY A 309 22.58 -0.47 -28.99
CA GLY A 309 23.24 0.79 -28.69
C GLY A 309 22.84 1.46 -27.38
N ALA A 310 21.95 0.81 -26.58
CA ALA A 310 21.65 1.16 -25.21
C ALA A 310 21.79 -0.09 -24.30
N PRO A 311 21.87 0.05 -22.97
CA PRO A 311 21.84 -1.11 -22.08
C PRO A 311 20.56 -1.92 -22.28
N ALA A 312 20.69 -3.25 -22.42
CA ALA A 312 19.52 -4.14 -22.58
C ALA A 312 18.67 -4.20 -21.30
N THR A 313 19.33 -4.13 -20.15
CA THR A 313 18.71 -4.06 -18.81
C THR A 313 19.43 -3.04 -17.94
N LEU A 314 18.72 -2.49 -16.96
CA LEU A 314 19.24 -1.45 -16.09
C LEU A 314 18.40 -1.38 -14.81
N THR A 315 19.06 -1.38 -13.66
CA THR A 315 18.38 -1.14 -12.39
C THR A 315 18.82 0.18 -11.81
N VAL A 316 17.88 1.10 -11.61
CA VAL A 316 18.13 2.34 -10.88
C VAL A 316 17.77 2.08 -9.41
N PRO A 317 18.77 2.01 -8.51
CA PRO A 317 18.50 1.64 -7.11
C PRO A 317 17.66 2.70 -6.42
N ALA A 318 16.99 2.32 -5.33
CA ALA A 318 16.32 3.24 -4.43
C ALA A 318 17.33 4.29 -3.93
N HIS A 319 16.95 5.58 -3.94
CA HIS A 319 17.80 6.72 -3.54
C HIS A 319 19.19 6.73 -4.21
N GLY A 320 19.27 6.23 -5.44
CA GLY A 320 20.53 6.04 -6.12
C GLY A 320 20.53 6.52 -7.56
N MET A 321 21.66 6.31 -8.22
CA MET A 321 21.84 6.65 -9.63
C MET A 321 22.67 5.60 -10.35
N VAL A 322 22.50 5.53 -11.67
CA VAL A 322 23.33 4.71 -12.57
C VAL A 322 23.79 5.52 -13.76
N VAL A 323 24.97 5.20 -14.26
CA VAL A 323 25.46 5.79 -15.51
C VAL A 323 24.93 4.99 -16.69
N VAL A 324 24.16 5.63 -17.53
CA VAL A 324 23.68 5.08 -18.80
C VAL A 324 24.68 5.45 -19.90
N ARG A 325 25.25 4.43 -20.57
CA ARG A 325 26.06 4.57 -21.77
C ARG A 325 25.23 4.14 -22.97
N ALA A 326 24.96 5.07 -23.87
CA ALA A 326 24.12 4.81 -25.04
C ALA A 326 24.72 5.44 -26.31
N ASP A 327 24.28 4.99 -27.47
CA ASP A 327 24.67 5.55 -28.74
C ASP A 327 24.19 7.01 -28.85
N ARG A 328 24.98 7.84 -29.52
CA ARG A 328 24.71 9.28 -29.66
C ARG A 328 23.38 9.59 -30.36
N LYS A 329 22.83 8.66 -31.14
CA LYS A 329 21.51 8.79 -31.78
C LYS A 329 20.40 9.06 -30.75
N PHE A 330 20.56 8.56 -29.51
CA PHE A 330 19.59 8.73 -28.41
C PHE A 330 19.51 10.12 -27.77
N LEU A 331 20.32 11.07 -28.27
CA LEU A 331 20.08 12.50 -28.04
C LEU A 331 18.83 13.03 -28.77
N ALA A 332 18.52 12.45 -29.92
CA ALA A 332 17.40 12.87 -30.77
C ALA A 332 16.22 11.89 -30.71
N GLN A 333 16.46 10.65 -30.30
CA GLN A 333 15.45 9.59 -30.25
C GLN A 333 15.45 9.01 -28.84
N PRO A 334 14.31 8.98 -28.13
CA PRO A 334 14.24 8.36 -26.80
C PRO A 334 14.50 6.85 -26.86
N VAL A 335 15.01 6.31 -25.76
CA VAL A 335 15.14 4.85 -25.57
C VAL A 335 13.88 4.36 -24.86
N THR A 336 13.19 3.38 -25.48
CA THR A 336 12.04 2.74 -24.87
C THR A 336 12.49 1.57 -24.00
N TYR A 337 12.00 1.52 -22.76
CA TYR A 337 12.17 0.43 -21.80
C TYR A 337 10.82 -0.02 -21.26
N ALA A 338 10.72 -1.31 -20.92
CA ALA A 338 9.74 -1.82 -19.99
C ALA A 338 10.24 -1.60 -18.55
N VAL A 339 9.38 -1.19 -17.63
CA VAL A 339 9.69 -1.10 -16.20
C VAL A 339 9.06 -2.32 -15.53
N ASP A 340 9.88 -3.38 -15.37
CA ASP A 340 9.42 -4.73 -15.03
C ASP A 340 8.69 -4.83 -13.69
N ASN A 341 8.92 -3.89 -12.80
CA ASN A 341 8.31 -3.83 -11.48
C ASN A 341 7.29 -2.69 -11.31
N ILE A 342 6.82 -2.10 -12.39
CA ILE A 342 5.59 -1.27 -12.40
C ILE A 342 4.53 -1.99 -13.22
N ILE A 343 3.60 -2.64 -12.52
CA ILE A 343 2.57 -3.51 -13.08
C ILE A 343 1.34 -2.66 -13.45
N THR A 344 0.87 -2.78 -14.71
CA THR A 344 -0.28 -2.02 -15.22
C THR A 344 -1.43 -2.90 -15.71
N GLY A 345 -1.28 -4.21 -15.64
CA GLY A 345 -2.28 -5.20 -16.03
C GLY A 345 -1.83 -6.60 -15.66
N SER A 346 -2.67 -7.61 -15.82
CA SER A 346 -2.38 -8.99 -15.42
C SER A 346 -1.10 -9.57 -16.07
N ASN A 347 -0.75 -9.08 -17.26
CA ASN A 347 0.44 -9.47 -18.02
C ASN A 347 1.19 -8.25 -18.58
N ASN A 348 0.91 -7.06 -18.07
CA ASN A 348 1.45 -5.82 -18.58
C ASN A 348 2.26 -5.08 -17.53
N VAL A 349 3.36 -4.49 -17.99
CA VAL A 349 4.18 -3.56 -17.21
C VAL A 349 4.26 -2.21 -17.93
N LEU A 350 4.60 -1.17 -17.19
CA LEU A 350 4.76 0.17 -17.73
C LEU A 350 5.87 0.19 -18.80
N LYS A 351 5.60 0.86 -19.91
CA LYS A 351 6.63 1.22 -20.92
C LYS A 351 6.93 2.71 -20.84
N VAL A 352 8.20 3.05 -20.84
CA VAL A 352 8.66 4.42 -20.72
C VAL A 352 9.67 4.77 -21.82
N GLU A 353 9.71 6.04 -22.18
CA GLU A 353 10.72 6.61 -23.04
C GLU A 353 11.72 7.41 -22.21
N ILE A 354 13.01 7.08 -22.29
CA ILE A 354 14.09 7.76 -21.58
C ILE A 354 14.94 8.51 -22.59
N SER A 355 15.10 9.82 -22.36
CA SER A 355 16.02 10.68 -23.07
C SER A 355 16.89 11.42 -22.07
N PRO A 356 18.18 11.64 -22.34
CA PRO A 356 18.98 12.55 -21.53
C PRO A 356 18.38 13.96 -21.60
N ALA A 357 18.57 14.73 -20.54
CA ALA A 357 18.15 16.12 -20.51
C ALA A 357 18.94 16.94 -21.58
N LYS A 358 18.28 17.93 -22.14
CA LYS A 358 18.89 18.87 -23.07
C LYS A 358 19.68 19.94 -22.28
N LYS A 359 20.79 20.39 -22.88
CA LYS A 359 21.56 21.55 -22.33
C LYS A 359 20.74 22.83 -22.39
#